data_609c6ee1695dca84caa02d6dbdf31123
#
_entry.id   609c6ee1695dca84caa02d6dbdf31123
#
_cell.length_a   1.000
_cell.length_b   1.000
_cell.length_c   1.000
_cell.angle_alpha   90.00
_cell.angle_beta   90.00
_cell.angle_gamma   90.00
#
_symmetry.space_group_name_H-M   'P 1'
#
loop_
_entity.id
_entity.type
_entity.pdbx_description
1 polymer ?
#
loop_
_entity_poly.entity_id
_entity_poly.type
_entity_poly.pdbx_seq_one_letter_code
_entity_poly.pdbx_strand_id
1 'polypeptide(L)'
;MLKGLNVNPENVVMDIGTAAVGYGYEYAASTFDRIRLAALQQSDADLQMPILAAVCNDTWGVKESTATEEDEPAWGCVEERAISMEVATAAADLVGGADLVVLRHPASVATIKKFIAELI
;
A
#
# COMPACT_ATOMS: atom_id res chain seq x y z
N MET A 1 -13.95 5.30 -19.35
CA MET A 1 -13.93 6.75 -19.06
C MET A 1 -12.66 7.42 -19.57
N LEU A 2 -11.46 7.04 -19.13
CA LEU A 2 -10.19 7.67 -19.56
C LEU A 2 -9.94 7.60 -21.08
N LYS A 3 -10.26 6.50 -21.73
CA LYS A 3 -10.18 6.36 -23.19
C LYS A 3 -11.03 7.40 -23.95
N GLY A 4 -12.21 7.73 -23.42
CA GLY A 4 -13.07 8.78 -23.98
C GLY A 4 -12.51 10.21 -23.84
N LEU A 5 -11.48 10.38 -22.99
CA LEU A 5 -10.77 11.65 -22.76
C LEU A 5 -9.43 11.72 -23.46
N ASN A 6 -9.13 10.77 -24.36
CA ASN A 6 -7.83 10.65 -25.07
C ASN A 6 -6.61 10.57 -24.14
N VAL A 7 -6.78 10.00 -22.95
CA VAL A 7 -5.65 9.73 -22.05
C VAL A 7 -4.90 8.50 -22.56
N ASN A 8 -3.58 8.64 -22.74
CA ASN A 8 -2.74 7.51 -23.12
C ASN A 8 -2.66 6.52 -21.94
N PRO A 9 -3.09 5.25 -22.12
CA PRO A 9 -3.04 4.23 -21.07
C PRO A 9 -1.66 4.03 -20.45
N GLU A 10 -0.58 4.21 -21.22
CA GLU A 10 0.80 4.08 -20.73
C GLU A 10 1.17 5.13 -19.67
N ASN A 11 0.40 6.21 -19.56
CA ASN A 11 0.60 7.28 -18.59
C ASN A 11 -0.33 7.18 -17.38
N VAL A 12 -0.98 6.02 -17.19
CA VAL A 12 -1.97 5.83 -16.12
C VAL A 12 -1.44 4.88 -15.06
N VAL A 13 -1.60 5.29 -13.80
CA VAL A 13 -1.40 4.45 -12.61
C VAL A 13 -2.74 4.39 -11.89
N MET A 14 -3.12 3.21 -11.42
CA MET A 14 -4.38 3.01 -10.71
C MET A 14 -4.13 3.17 -9.21
N ASP A 15 -4.75 4.16 -8.59
CA ASP A 15 -4.85 4.26 -7.13
C ASP A 15 -6.18 3.65 -6.71
N ILE A 16 -6.13 2.49 -6.08
CA ILE A 16 -7.32 1.77 -5.64
C ILE A 16 -7.71 2.09 -4.19
N GLY A 17 -6.94 2.95 -3.54
CA GLY A 17 -6.93 3.09 -2.11
C GLY A 17 -6.31 1.87 -1.42
N THR A 18 -5.80 2.07 -0.22
CA THR A 18 -5.35 0.98 0.66
C THR A 18 -5.93 1.21 2.06
N ALA A 19 -5.65 0.31 2.98
CA ALA A 19 -5.96 0.47 4.40
C ALA A 19 -4.82 -0.13 5.22
N ALA A 20 -4.53 0.47 6.36
CA ALA A 20 -3.54 -0.07 7.28
C ALA A 20 -3.92 -1.50 7.71
N VAL A 21 -2.92 -2.37 7.90
CA VAL A 21 -3.14 -3.71 8.44
C VAL A 21 -3.87 -3.61 9.79
N GLY A 22 -4.93 -4.44 9.96
CA GLY A 22 -5.81 -4.36 11.11
C GLY A 22 -6.96 -3.34 11.00
N TYR A 23 -6.97 -2.51 9.96
CA TYR A 23 -7.97 -1.45 9.73
C TYR A 23 -8.74 -1.62 8.42
N GLY A 24 -8.96 -2.84 8.00
CA GLY A 24 -9.69 -3.16 6.77
C GLY A 24 -8.81 -3.47 5.57
N TYR A 25 -7.55 -3.82 5.78
CA TYR A 25 -6.62 -4.23 4.72
C TYR A 25 -7.20 -5.36 3.83
N GLU A 26 -8.03 -6.23 4.37
CA GLU A 26 -8.71 -7.31 3.62
C GLU A 26 -9.54 -6.80 2.44
N TYR A 27 -10.08 -5.59 2.51
CA TYR A 27 -10.78 -4.97 1.38
C TYR A 27 -9.82 -4.53 0.28
N ALA A 28 -8.65 -4.00 0.64
CA ALA A 28 -7.59 -3.67 -0.31
C ALA A 28 -7.06 -4.94 -0.98
N ALA A 29 -6.75 -5.97 -0.19
CA ALA A 29 -6.31 -7.27 -0.69
C ALA A 29 -7.29 -7.89 -1.70
N SER A 30 -8.58 -7.87 -1.37
CA SER A 30 -9.65 -8.32 -2.27
C SER A 30 -9.69 -7.51 -3.58
N THR A 31 -9.47 -6.21 -3.50
CA THR A 31 -9.45 -5.35 -4.68
C THR A 31 -8.25 -5.63 -5.58
N PHE A 32 -7.05 -5.81 -5.01
CA PHE A 32 -5.86 -6.24 -5.76
C PHE A 32 -6.12 -7.53 -6.53
N ASP A 33 -6.64 -8.55 -5.85
CA ASP A 33 -6.94 -9.85 -6.44
C ASP A 33 -7.93 -9.72 -7.60
N ARG A 34 -9.00 -8.98 -7.43
CA ARG A 34 -10.04 -8.79 -8.45
C ARG A 34 -9.50 -8.07 -9.68
N ILE A 35 -8.66 -7.05 -9.51
CA ILE A 35 -8.02 -6.34 -10.62
C ILE A 35 -7.06 -7.28 -11.36
N ARG A 36 -6.19 -7.99 -10.65
CA ARG A 36 -5.23 -8.90 -11.26
C ARG A 36 -5.90 -10.09 -11.96
N LEU A 37 -6.94 -10.65 -11.39
CA LEU A 37 -7.71 -11.71 -12.03
C LEU A 37 -8.38 -11.22 -13.32
N ALA A 38 -8.99 -10.05 -13.32
CA ALA A 38 -9.57 -9.48 -14.54
C ALA A 38 -8.51 -9.17 -15.59
N ALA A 39 -7.38 -8.61 -15.20
CA ALA A 39 -6.28 -8.29 -16.10
C ALA A 39 -5.69 -9.53 -16.77
N LEU A 40 -5.53 -10.62 -16.03
CA LEU A 40 -4.84 -11.84 -16.49
C LEU A 40 -5.82 -12.86 -17.09
N GLN A 41 -6.88 -13.22 -16.37
CA GLN A 41 -7.80 -14.28 -16.81
C GLN A 41 -8.81 -13.80 -17.84
N GLN A 42 -9.28 -12.57 -17.72
CA GLN A 42 -10.23 -11.97 -18.65
C GLN A 42 -9.55 -11.16 -19.75
N SER A 43 -8.23 -11.08 -19.73
CA SER A 43 -7.42 -10.31 -20.69
C SER A 43 -7.84 -8.84 -20.80
N ASP A 44 -8.29 -8.26 -19.68
CA ASP A 44 -8.67 -6.85 -19.64
C ASP A 44 -7.44 -5.96 -19.61
N ALA A 45 -7.06 -5.45 -20.77
CA ALA A 45 -5.88 -4.60 -20.95
C ALA A 45 -5.97 -3.29 -20.15
N ASP A 46 -7.15 -2.79 -19.86
CA ASP A 46 -7.34 -1.57 -19.09
C ASP A 46 -7.00 -1.73 -17.60
N LEU A 47 -7.02 -2.98 -17.12
CA LEU A 47 -6.66 -3.33 -15.75
C LEU A 47 -5.22 -3.87 -15.60
N GLN A 48 -4.43 -3.84 -16.65
CA GLN A 48 -3.01 -4.25 -16.64
C GLN A 48 -2.06 -3.10 -16.26
N MET A 49 -2.58 -1.93 -15.95
CA MET A 49 -1.80 -0.76 -15.54
C MET A 49 -1.21 -0.97 -14.14
N PRO A 50 -0.12 -0.25 -13.82
CA PRO A 50 0.46 -0.28 -12.47
C PRO A 50 -0.53 0.15 -11.40
N ILE A 51 -0.47 -0.50 -10.25
CA ILE A 51 -1.27 -0.17 -9.07
C ILE A 51 -0.40 0.55 -8.05
N LEU A 52 -0.88 1.72 -7.60
CA LEU A 52 -0.26 2.51 -6.54
C LEU A 52 -1.02 2.31 -5.24
N ALA A 53 -0.28 2.12 -4.15
CA ALA A 53 -0.79 2.13 -2.79
C ALA A 53 -0.15 3.27 -2.00
N ALA A 54 -0.97 4.27 -1.63
CA ALA A 54 -0.53 5.42 -0.83
C ALA A 54 -0.51 5.08 0.66
N VAL A 55 0.33 4.14 1.06
CA VAL A 55 0.41 3.54 2.39
C VAL A 55 0.54 4.58 3.50
N CYS A 56 1.31 5.64 3.27
CA CYS A 56 1.51 6.69 4.25
C CYS A 56 0.22 7.39 4.69
N ASN A 57 -0.76 7.51 3.79
CA ASN A 57 -2.02 8.18 4.10
C ASN A 57 -2.85 7.42 5.14
N ASP A 58 -2.76 6.09 5.13
CA ASP A 58 -3.59 5.23 5.98
C ASP A 58 -2.88 4.83 7.26
N THR A 59 -1.55 4.70 7.25
CA THR A 59 -0.79 4.15 8.38
C THR A 59 -0.40 5.19 9.43
N TRP A 60 -0.24 6.45 9.07
CA TRP A 60 0.17 7.50 10.00
C TRP A 60 -1.00 8.14 10.76
N GLY A 61 -2.24 7.78 10.45
CA GLY A 61 -3.44 8.25 11.12
C GLY A 61 -4.05 7.27 12.12
N VAL A 62 -3.56 6.02 12.17
CA VAL A 62 -4.10 5.00 13.08
C VAL A 62 -3.62 5.18 14.52
N LYS A 63 -4.32 4.56 15.48
CA LYS A 63 -4.03 4.70 16.90
C LYS A 63 -2.59 4.29 17.25
N GLU A 64 -2.09 3.22 16.67
CA GLU A 64 -0.73 2.72 16.87
C GLU A 64 0.34 3.73 16.49
N SER A 65 0.06 4.58 15.50
CA SER A 65 0.99 5.60 15.02
C SER A 65 0.84 6.96 15.69
N THR A 66 -0.24 7.18 16.43
CA THR A 66 -0.60 8.49 16.97
C THR A 66 -0.71 8.54 18.49
N ALA A 67 -1.03 7.44 19.17
CA ALA A 67 -1.13 7.40 20.62
C ALA A 67 0.24 7.67 21.28
N THR A 68 0.25 8.56 22.26
CA THR A 68 1.49 8.89 22.98
C THR A 68 2.01 7.72 23.82
N GLU A 69 3.25 7.78 24.23
CA GLU A 69 3.84 6.78 25.13
C GLU A 69 3.26 6.89 26.53
N GLU A 70 2.70 8.06 26.90
CA GLU A 70 2.00 8.27 28.17
C GLU A 70 0.62 7.60 28.17
N ASP A 71 -0.09 7.65 27.02
CA ASP A 71 -1.41 7.04 26.88
C ASP A 71 -1.33 5.51 26.78
N GLU A 72 -0.30 5.00 26.11
CA GLU A 72 -0.14 3.56 25.86
C GLU A 72 1.31 3.10 26.15
N PRO A 73 1.75 3.15 27.42
CA PRO A 73 3.16 2.86 27.77
C PRO A 73 3.60 1.43 27.43
N ALA A 74 2.68 0.48 27.38
CA ALA A 74 2.99 -0.91 27.03
C ALA A 74 3.32 -1.08 25.53
N TRP A 75 3.04 -0.07 24.70
CA TRP A 75 3.25 -0.17 23.24
C TRP A 75 4.63 0.30 22.79
N GLY A 76 5.44 0.86 23.69
CA GLY A 76 6.78 1.35 23.37
C GLY A 76 6.78 2.65 22.57
N CYS A 77 7.89 2.94 21.91
CA CYS A 77 8.12 4.18 21.21
C CYS A 77 7.14 4.39 20.04
N VAL A 78 6.49 5.55 20.01
CA VAL A 78 5.47 5.88 18.99
C VAL A 78 6.05 5.89 17.57
N GLU A 79 7.28 6.39 17.41
CA GLU A 79 7.94 6.43 16.10
C GLU A 79 8.21 5.01 15.55
N GLU A 80 8.68 4.10 16.40
CA GLU A 80 8.92 2.70 16.01
C GLU A 80 7.62 1.97 15.64
N ARG A 81 6.54 2.26 16.36
CA ARG A 81 5.21 1.72 16.03
C ARG A 81 4.71 2.21 14.68
N ALA A 82 4.85 3.51 14.42
CA ALA A 82 4.44 4.11 13.17
C ALA A 82 5.23 3.56 11.98
N ILE A 83 6.56 3.42 12.12
CA ILE A 83 7.42 2.79 11.12
C ILE A 83 6.99 1.33 10.89
N SER A 84 6.76 0.57 11.96
CA SER A 84 6.35 -0.83 11.87
C SER A 84 5.00 -0.99 11.16
N MET A 85 4.04 -0.12 11.46
CA MET A 85 2.73 -0.10 10.81
C MET A 85 2.84 0.20 9.31
N GLU A 86 3.67 1.18 8.95
CA GLU A 86 3.90 1.55 7.56
C GLU A 86 4.62 0.43 6.79
N VAL A 87 5.65 -0.17 7.36
CA VAL A 87 6.40 -1.28 6.75
C VAL A 87 5.51 -2.51 6.58
N ALA A 88 4.75 -2.89 7.60
CA ALA A 88 3.88 -4.07 7.53
C ALA A 88 2.81 -3.90 6.44
N THR A 89 2.18 -2.73 6.36
CA THR A 89 1.17 -2.44 5.34
C THR A 89 1.78 -2.41 3.94
N ALA A 90 2.93 -1.73 3.77
CA ALA A 90 3.62 -1.67 2.48
C ALA A 90 4.05 -3.05 1.98
N ALA A 91 4.59 -3.89 2.85
CA ALA A 91 4.97 -5.26 2.50
C ALA A 91 3.75 -6.08 2.08
N ALA A 92 2.65 -5.96 2.80
CA ALA A 92 1.39 -6.63 2.46
C ALA A 92 0.83 -6.17 1.10
N ASP A 93 0.83 -4.84 0.84
CA ASP A 93 0.38 -4.28 -0.44
C ASP A 93 1.26 -4.76 -1.62
N LEU A 94 2.58 -4.77 -1.46
CA LEU A 94 3.50 -5.24 -2.50
C LEU A 94 3.30 -6.73 -2.82
N VAL A 95 3.16 -7.56 -1.80
CA VAL A 95 2.86 -8.99 -1.99
C VAL A 95 1.46 -9.19 -2.58
N GLY A 96 0.52 -8.35 -2.20
CA GLY A 96 -0.87 -8.39 -2.66
C GLY A 96 -1.07 -7.97 -4.11
N GLY A 97 -0.16 -7.19 -4.70
CA GLY A 97 -0.25 -6.79 -6.10
C GLY A 97 0.00 -5.32 -6.41
N ALA A 98 0.38 -4.50 -5.44
CA ALA A 98 0.82 -3.13 -5.71
C ALA A 98 2.18 -3.13 -6.42
N ASP A 99 2.33 -2.23 -7.39
CA ASP A 99 3.58 -2.01 -8.12
C ASP A 99 4.36 -0.83 -7.53
N LEU A 100 3.66 0.11 -6.93
CA LEU A 100 4.20 1.33 -6.33
C LEU A 100 3.63 1.51 -4.94
N VAL A 101 4.48 1.85 -3.98
CA VAL A 101 4.05 2.25 -2.63
C VAL A 101 4.59 3.64 -2.28
N VAL A 102 3.77 4.46 -1.64
CA VAL A 102 4.15 5.77 -1.14
C VAL A 102 4.33 5.69 0.36
N LEU A 103 5.54 6.00 0.83
CA LEU A 103 5.96 5.91 2.22
C LEU A 103 6.36 7.27 2.76
N ARG A 104 6.17 7.51 4.04
CA ARG A 104 6.48 8.77 4.70
C ARG A 104 7.85 8.75 5.39
N HIS A 105 8.17 7.67 6.11
CA HIS A 105 9.37 7.66 6.95
C HIS A 105 10.59 7.08 6.21
N PRO A 106 11.77 7.74 6.30
CA PRO A 106 12.98 7.24 5.63
C PRO A 106 13.40 5.83 6.04
N ALA A 107 13.19 5.45 7.31
CA ALA A 107 13.47 4.10 7.79
C ALA A 107 12.55 3.05 7.15
N SER A 108 11.27 3.38 6.94
CA SER A 108 10.33 2.53 6.19
C SER A 108 10.80 2.33 4.76
N VAL A 109 11.23 3.41 4.09
CA VAL A 109 11.76 3.34 2.73
C VAL A 109 12.97 2.43 2.65
N ALA A 110 13.92 2.58 3.59
CA ALA A 110 15.13 1.75 3.64
C ALA A 110 14.80 0.26 3.85
N THR A 111 13.84 -0.03 4.74
CA THR A 111 13.39 -1.40 5.04
C THR A 111 12.68 -2.03 3.84
N ILE A 112 11.76 -1.29 3.22
CA ILE A 112 11.02 -1.80 2.05
C ILE A 112 11.93 -2.00 0.83
N LYS A 113 12.93 -1.14 0.63
CA LYS A 113 13.94 -1.38 -0.43
C LYS A 113 14.69 -2.71 -0.23
N LYS A 114 15.06 -3.05 1.00
CA LYS A 114 15.68 -4.35 1.31
C LYS A 114 14.71 -5.49 1.06
N PHE A 115 13.46 -5.35 1.52
CA PHE A 115 12.42 -6.34 1.28
C PHE A 115 12.20 -6.62 -0.21
N ILE A 116 12.10 -5.58 -1.03
CA ILE A 116 11.97 -5.73 -2.49
C ILE A 116 13.19 -6.47 -3.08
N ALA A 117 14.41 -6.10 -2.66
CA ALA A 117 15.62 -6.74 -3.14
C ALA A 117 15.71 -8.24 -2.82
N GLU A 118 15.13 -8.66 -1.68
CA GLU A 118 15.04 -10.07 -1.30
C GLU A 118 13.96 -10.85 -2.08
N LEU A 119 12.94 -10.17 -2.60
CA LEU A 119 11.88 -10.79 -3.41
C LEU A 119 12.30 -11.03 -4.88
N ILE A 120 13.23 -10.26 -5.34
CA ILE A 120 13.73 -10.34 -6.72
C ILE A 120 14.98 -11.25 -6.75
#